data_2bea23cedd86e46e8cc0e76afa3a5620
#
_entry.id   2bea23cedd86e46e8cc0e76afa3a5620
#
_cell.length_a   1.000
_cell.length_b   1.000
_cell.length_c   1.000
_cell.angle_alpha   90.00
_cell.angle_beta   90.00
_cell.angle_gamma   90.00
#
_symmetry.space_group_name_H-M   'P 1'
#
loop_
_entity.id
_entity.type
_entity.pdbx_description
1 polymer ?
#
loop_
_entity_poly.entity_id
_entity_poly.type
_entity_poly.pdbx_seq_one_letter_code
_entity_poly.pdbx_strand_id
1 'polypeptide(L)'
;SLGLVGSEMCIRDRTKGDEDFSKKLSQHASCYVNDAFGTAHRAHASTTVVAKYFENKFFGKLLEKEVLALKKVMSNGASPILAVLGGSKISSKIPIIENIIDKVDDIIIGGGMSFTFIKALGGKIGSSIHEDSMTEKALSILELAEQKNTKIHLPVDVVCAKEFKEGAESKIFAIDSISDEYEGLDLSLIHISEPTRPNE
;
A
#
# COMPACT_ATOMS: atom_id res chain seq x y z
N SER A 1 21.51 31.34 -14.55
CA SER A 1 20.22 30.66 -14.55
C SER A 1 20.13 29.86 -13.27
N LEU A 2 19.35 30.36 -12.32
CA LEU A 2 18.96 29.59 -11.14
C LEU A 2 18.12 28.40 -11.64
N GLY A 3 18.77 27.24 -11.77
CA GLY A 3 18.08 26.01 -12.06
C GLY A 3 17.07 25.76 -10.95
N LEU A 4 15.80 25.86 -11.28
CA LEU A 4 14.71 25.49 -10.38
C LEU A 4 14.96 24.07 -9.90
N VAL A 5 15.12 23.90 -8.58
CA VAL A 5 15.05 22.62 -7.92
C VAL A 5 13.69 22.03 -8.28
N GLY A 6 13.66 21.06 -9.18
CA GLY A 6 12.41 20.47 -9.68
C GLY A 6 12.20 20.56 -11.18
N SER A 7 13.24 20.78 -12.00
CA SER A 7 13.09 20.58 -13.45
C SER A 7 12.66 19.14 -13.70
N GLU A 8 11.77 18.92 -14.67
CA GLU A 8 11.30 17.57 -15.04
C GLU A 8 12.44 16.59 -15.31
N MET A 9 13.56 17.09 -15.82
CA MET A 9 14.79 16.31 -16.04
C MET A 9 15.39 15.81 -14.72
N CYS A 10 15.52 16.67 -13.72
CA CYS A 10 16.05 16.27 -12.40
C CYS A 10 15.11 15.29 -11.67
N ILE A 11 13.78 15.47 -11.81
CA ILE A 11 12.80 14.55 -11.25
C ILE A 11 12.92 13.19 -11.93
N ARG A 12 13.03 13.16 -13.26
CA ARG A 12 13.19 11.93 -14.04
C ARG A 12 14.48 11.20 -13.69
N ASP A 13 15.62 11.88 -13.66
CA ASP A 13 16.93 11.28 -13.39
C ASP A 13 16.98 10.76 -11.95
N ARG A 14 16.39 11.49 -11.01
CA ARG A 14 16.25 11.03 -9.63
C ARG A 14 15.42 9.75 -9.53
N THR A 15 14.25 9.71 -10.18
CA THR A 15 13.32 8.56 -10.09
C THR A 15 13.81 7.33 -10.82
N LYS A 16 14.59 7.49 -11.89
CA LYS A 16 15.21 6.39 -12.64
C LYS A 16 16.47 5.83 -11.97
N GLY A 17 16.97 6.46 -10.92
CA GLY A 17 18.19 6.01 -10.26
C GLY A 17 19.44 6.27 -11.08
N ASP A 18 19.50 7.40 -11.77
CA ASP A 18 20.64 7.78 -12.63
C ASP A 18 21.96 7.81 -11.84
N GLU A 19 22.96 7.10 -12.34
CA GLU A 19 24.25 6.95 -11.68
C GLU A 19 25.08 8.24 -11.73
N ASP A 20 25.09 8.95 -12.86
CA ASP A 20 25.84 10.20 -13.01
C ASP A 20 25.27 11.30 -12.15
N PHE A 21 23.93 11.39 -12.10
CA PHE A 21 23.24 12.29 -11.19
C PHE A 21 23.58 11.96 -9.73
N SER A 22 23.55 10.70 -9.34
CA SER A 22 23.88 10.23 -8.00
C SER A 22 25.32 10.53 -7.61
N LYS A 23 26.26 10.35 -8.54
CA LYS A 23 27.67 10.68 -8.33
C LYS A 23 27.90 12.17 -8.15
N LYS A 24 27.23 13.01 -8.94
CA LYS A 24 27.27 14.47 -8.76
C LYS A 24 26.68 14.88 -7.41
N LEU A 25 25.56 14.26 -7.03
CA LEU A 25 24.91 14.53 -5.76
C LEU A 25 25.80 14.17 -4.57
N SER A 26 26.57 13.07 -4.64
CA SER A 26 27.46 12.64 -3.58
C SER A 26 28.65 13.58 -3.33
N GLN A 27 29.01 14.44 -4.28
CA GLN A 27 30.11 15.40 -4.14
C GLN A 27 29.81 16.56 -3.17
N HIS A 28 28.54 16.71 -2.76
CA HIS A 28 28.11 17.80 -1.88
C HIS A 28 28.24 17.50 -0.38
N ALA A 29 28.61 16.25 -0.02
CA ALA A 29 28.69 15.84 1.39
C ALA A 29 29.75 14.77 1.61
N SER A 30 30.21 14.61 2.85
CA SER A 30 31.18 13.59 3.27
C SER A 30 30.53 12.33 3.84
N CYS A 31 29.24 12.38 4.19
CA CYS A 31 28.49 11.22 4.68
C CYS A 31 27.07 11.24 4.16
N TYR A 32 26.42 10.08 4.19
CA TYR A 32 25.04 9.89 3.79
C TYR A 32 24.19 9.42 4.96
N VAL A 33 23.05 10.08 5.18
CA VAL A 33 22.08 9.67 6.18
C VAL A 33 20.72 9.48 5.49
N ASN A 34 20.15 8.29 5.58
CA ASN A 34 18.77 8.06 5.13
C ASN A 34 17.83 8.07 6.33
N ASP A 35 16.91 9.03 6.35
CA ASP A 35 15.87 9.15 7.37
C ASP A 35 14.47 9.21 6.76
N ALA A 36 14.32 8.76 5.52
CA ALA A 36 13.07 8.76 4.74
C ALA A 36 12.53 7.34 4.57
N PHE A 37 11.87 6.81 5.61
CA PHE A 37 11.31 5.45 5.61
C PHE A 37 10.34 5.22 4.46
N GLY A 38 9.40 6.12 4.20
CA GLY A 38 8.38 5.97 3.16
C GLY A 38 8.92 5.84 1.73
N THR A 39 10.16 6.27 1.47
CA THR A 39 10.82 6.16 0.17
C THR A 39 11.98 5.16 0.15
N ALA A 40 12.32 4.55 1.27
CA ALA A 40 13.48 3.66 1.42
C ALA A 40 13.44 2.44 0.49
N HIS A 41 12.23 1.99 0.12
CA HIS A 41 12.01 0.86 -0.79
C HIS A 41 12.22 1.20 -2.28
N ARG A 42 12.42 2.47 -2.63
CA ARG A 42 12.54 2.92 -4.02
C ARG A 42 14.00 3.05 -4.43
N ALA A 43 14.36 2.46 -5.58
CA ALA A 43 15.70 2.55 -6.14
C ALA A 43 15.97 3.92 -6.81
N HIS A 44 15.63 5.01 -6.12
CA HIS A 44 15.88 6.35 -6.63
C HIS A 44 17.34 6.78 -6.42
N ALA A 45 17.81 7.69 -7.26
CA ALA A 45 19.17 8.24 -7.19
C ALA A 45 19.49 8.79 -5.78
N SER A 46 18.57 9.57 -5.18
CA SER A 46 18.78 10.22 -3.89
C SER A 46 18.55 9.32 -2.66
N THR A 47 17.91 8.17 -2.80
CA THR A 47 17.63 7.26 -1.67
C THR A 47 18.54 6.04 -1.62
N THR A 48 18.84 5.45 -2.77
CA THR A 48 19.57 4.18 -2.83
C THR A 48 20.88 4.32 -3.58
N VAL A 49 20.85 4.90 -4.80
CA VAL A 49 22.03 4.89 -5.68
C VAL A 49 23.12 5.78 -5.15
N VAL A 50 22.80 6.96 -4.64
CA VAL A 50 23.76 7.92 -4.05
C VAL A 50 24.55 7.30 -2.90
N ALA A 51 23.92 6.39 -2.13
CA ALA A 51 24.58 5.73 -1.01
C ALA A 51 25.78 4.87 -1.41
N LYS A 52 25.86 4.43 -2.70
CA LYS A 52 27.00 3.67 -3.22
C LYS A 52 28.29 4.48 -3.20
N TYR A 53 28.20 5.80 -3.30
CA TYR A 53 29.34 6.73 -3.39
C TYR A 53 29.82 7.27 -2.05
N PHE A 54 29.26 6.80 -0.94
CA PHE A 54 29.69 7.17 0.40
C PHE A 54 30.28 5.99 1.14
N GLU A 55 31.38 6.21 1.82
CA GLU A 55 31.99 5.26 2.76
C GLU A 55 31.15 5.22 4.05
N ASN A 56 30.86 6.41 4.58
CA ASN A 56 30.07 6.56 5.80
C ASN A 56 28.57 6.71 5.47
N LYS A 57 27.81 5.67 5.82
CA LYS A 57 26.36 5.58 5.59
C LYS A 57 25.65 5.24 6.87
N PHE A 58 24.61 5.99 7.20
CA PHE A 58 23.87 5.84 8.43
C PHE A 58 22.37 5.87 8.16
N PHE A 59 21.61 5.31 9.08
CA PHE A 59 20.18 5.54 9.18
C PHE A 59 19.92 6.68 10.16
N GLY A 60 18.94 7.52 9.85
CA GLY A 60 18.44 8.52 10.77
C GLY A 60 17.52 7.91 11.84
N LYS A 61 17.20 8.69 12.85
CA LYS A 61 16.40 8.25 14.01
C LYS A 61 14.98 7.84 13.65
N LEU A 62 14.38 8.47 12.63
CA LEU A 62 13.03 8.10 12.16
C LEU A 62 13.07 6.72 11.51
N LEU A 63 14.00 6.49 10.59
CA LEU A 63 14.15 5.21 9.92
C LEU A 63 14.45 4.07 10.92
N GLU A 64 15.34 4.33 11.90
CA GLU A 64 15.65 3.39 12.98
C GLU A 64 14.37 3.02 13.76
N LYS A 65 13.59 4.03 14.19
CA LYS A 65 12.36 3.82 14.95
C LYS A 65 11.33 2.98 14.17
N GLU A 66 11.15 3.28 12.87
CA GLU A 66 10.23 2.53 12.00
C GLU A 66 10.67 1.07 11.82
N VAL A 67 11.97 0.85 11.56
CA VAL A 67 12.53 -0.51 11.42
C VAL A 67 12.40 -1.29 12.72
N LEU A 68 12.67 -0.68 13.87
CA LEU A 68 12.52 -1.33 15.17
C LEU A 68 11.06 -1.65 15.49
N ALA A 69 10.11 -0.76 15.13
CA ALA A 69 8.69 -1.00 15.31
C ALA A 69 8.21 -2.20 14.46
N LEU A 70 8.59 -2.23 13.18
CA LEU A 70 8.29 -3.36 12.30
C LEU A 70 8.90 -4.66 12.80
N LYS A 71 10.17 -4.63 13.21
CA LYS A 71 10.86 -5.80 13.76
C LYS A 71 10.15 -6.33 15.01
N LYS A 72 9.68 -5.44 15.88
CA LYS A 72 8.93 -5.82 17.09
C LYS A 72 7.63 -6.54 16.74
N VAL A 73 6.86 -6.04 15.78
CA VAL A 73 5.61 -6.66 15.33
C VAL A 73 5.88 -8.00 14.66
N MET A 74 6.83 -8.05 13.73
CA MET A 74 7.12 -9.24 12.91
C MET A 74 7.80 -10.38 13.65
N SER A 75 8.50 -10.11 14.77
CA SER A 75 9.26 -11.13 15.49
C SER A 75 8.64 -11.53 16.82
N ASN A 76 8.05 -10.59 17.54
CA ASN A 76 7.55 -10.79 18.91
C ASN A 76 6.26 -9.97 19.14
N GLY A 77 5.42 -9.79 18.13
CA GLY A 77 4.13 -9.12 18.28
C GLY A 77 3.27 -9.87 19.30
N ALA A 78 2.56 -9.13 20.15
CA ALA A 78 1.55 -9.73 21.00
C ALA A 78 0.31 -10.04 20.16
N SER A 79 -0.16 -11.28 20.14
CA SER A 79 -1.43 -11.63 19.50
C SER A 79 -2.62 -11.04 20.29
N PRO A 80 -3.69 -10.63 19.59
CA PRO A 80 -3.87 -10.73 18.14
C PRO A 80 -3.17 -9.62 17.36
N ILE A 81 -2.58 -9.98 16.21
CA ILE A 81 -1.97 -9.03 15.27
C ILE A 81 -2.92 -8.85 14.09
N LEU A 82 -3.30 -7.61 13.82
CA LEU A 82 -4.13 -7.21 12.67
C LEU A 82 -3.29 -6.50 11.63
N ALA A 83 -3.30 -7.01 10.39
CA ALA A 83 -2.78 -6.32 9.23
C ALA A 83 -3.91 -5.65 8.44
N VAL A 84 -3.73 -4.39 8.04
CA VAL A 84 -4.67 -3.67 7.18
C VAL A 84 -4.00 -3.35 5.86
N LEU A 85 -4.53 -3.88 4.77
CA LEU A 85 -4.00 -3.71 3.43
C LEU A 85 -5.02 -3.01 2.55
N GLY A 86 -4.56 -1.99 1.83
CA GLY A 86 -5.36 -1.25 0.87
C GLY A 86 -4.59 -0.96 -0.41
N GLY A 87 -5.31 -0.58 -1.44
CA GLY A 87 -4.75 -0.23 -2.73
C GLY A 87 -5.66 -0.63 -3.89
N SER A 88 -5.29 -0.23 -5.10
CA SER A 88 -6.08 -0.54 -6.30
C SER A 88 -5.77 -1.89 -6.91
N LYS A 89 -4.53 -2.37 -6.76
CA LYS A 89 -4.04 -3.60 -7.45
C LYS A 89 -3.55 -4.63 -6.45
N ILE A 90 -4.12 -5.84 -6.54
CA ILE A 90 -3.69 -6.99 -5.73
C ILE A 90 -2.31 -7.50 -6.17
N SER A 91 -1.98 -7.49 -7.46
CA SER A 91 -0.71 -7.99 -8.01
C SER A 91 0.52 -7.42 -7.30
N SER A 92 0.47 -6.15 -6.92
CA SER A 92 1.55 -5.49 -6.18
C SER A 92 1.62 -5.87 -4.69
N LYS A 93 0.57 -6.47 -4.13
CA LYS A 93 0.45 -6.80 -2.70
C LYS A 93 0.56 -8.29 -2.40
N ILE A 94 0.41 -9.16 -3.39
CA ILE A 94 0.53 -10.61 -3.24
C ILE A 94 1.80 -11.02 -2.47
N PRO A 95 3.01 -10.55 -2.83
CA PRO A 95 4.22 -10.95 -2.11
C PRO A 95 4.22 -10.50 -0.64
N ILE A 96 3.55 -9.38 -0.34
CA ILE A 96 3.41 -8.89 1.03
C ILE A 96 2.46 -9.81 1.80
N ILE A 97 1.28 -10.12 1.24
CA ILE A 97 0.29 -11.00 1.87
C ILE A 97 0.91 -12.36 2.17
N GLU A 98 1.57 -12.98 1.20
CA GLU A 98 2.23 -14.28 1.35
C GLU A 98 3.32 -14.28 2.44
N ASN A 99 4.02 -13.15 2.63
CA ASN A 99 5.06 -13.03 3.66
C ASN A 99 4.55 -12.75 5.06
N ILE A 100 3.31 -12.24 5.21
CA ILE A 100 2.78 -11.90 6.53
C ILE A 100 1.70 -12.87 7.03
N ILE A 101 1.12 -13.67 6.12
CA ILE A 101 -0.06 -14.49 6.39
C ILE A 101 0.13 -15.49 7.55
N ASP A 102 1.36 -15.94 7.78
CA ASP A 102 1.72 -16.83 8.87
C ASP A 102 2.17 -16.09 10.16
N LYS A 103 2.13 -14.76 10.16
CA LYS A 103 2.64 -13.91 11.25
C LYS A 103 1.59 -13.01 11.85
N VAL A 104 0.39 -13.02 11.28
CA VAL A 104 -0.73 -12.20 11.73
C VAL A 104 -1.96 -13.07 11.95
N ASP A 105 -2.84 -12.64 12.84
CA ASP A 105 -4.07 -13.37 13.15
C ASP A 105 -5.20 -12.97 12.20
N ASP A 106 -5.25 -11.68 11.83
CA ASP A 106 -6.29 -11.11 10.97
C ASP A 106 -5.69 -10.22 9.89
N ILE A 107 -6.29 -10.22 8.69
CA ILE A 107 -5.96 -9.32 7.59
C ILE A 107 -7.23 -8.65 7.09
N ILE A 108 -7.31 -7.33 7.14
CA ILE A 108 -8.35 -6.56 6.47
C ILE A 108 -7.84 -6.17 5.08
N ILE A 109 -8.61 -6.50 4.05
CA ILE A 109 -8.35 -6.11 2.67
C ILE A 109 -9.39 -5.07 2.26
N GLY A 110 -8.91 -3.85 1.97
CA GLY A 110 -9.74 -2.73 1.55
C GLY A 110 -9.29 -2.11 0.22
N GLY A 111 -10.02 -1.07 -0.20
CA GLY A 111 -9.77 -0.39 -1.46
C GLY A 111 -10.08 -1.23 -2.69
N GLY A 112 -9.63 -0.78 -3.87
CA GLY A 112 -9.94 -1.41 -5.15
C GLY A 112 -9.49 -2.89 -5.28
N MET A 113 -8.46 -3.29 -4.53
CA MET A 113 -8.02 -4.69 -4.55
C MET A 113 -9.05 -5.67 -3.96
N SER A 114 -9.95 -5.22 -3.09
CA SER A 114 -11.01 -6.05 -2.51
C SER A 114 -11.98 -6.58 -3.58
N PHE A 115 -12.24 -5.80 -4.64
CA PHE A 115 -13.13 -6.21 -5.73
C PHE A 115 -12.59 -7.42 -6.50
N THR A 116 -11.27 -7.59 -6.59
CA THR A 116 -10.69 -8.78 -7.20
C THR A 116 -11.01 -10.03 -6.37
N PHE A 117 -10.96 -9.95 -5.05
CA PHE A 117 -11.35 -11.05 -4.15
C PHE A 117 -12.85 -11.34 -4.24
N ILE A 118 -13.70 -10.30 -4.21
CA ILE A 118 -15.15 -10.47 -4.32
C ILE A 118 -15.54 -11.12 -5.64
N LYS A 119 -14.94 -10.68 -6.76
CA LYS A 119 -15.14 -11.28 -8.07
C LYS A 119 -14.70 -12.75 -8.11
N ALA A 120 -13.56 -13.06 -7.51
CA ALA A 120 -13.05 -14.43 -7.39
C ALA A 120 -14.01 -15.35 -6.61
N LEU A 121 -14.72 -14.80 -5.62
CA LEU A 121 -15.76 -15.48 -4.87
C LEU A 121 -17.13 -15.55 -5.60
N GLY A 122 -17.22 -15.01 -6.83
CA GLY A 122 -18.43 -15.03 -7.66
C GLY A 122 -19.38 -13.84 -7.43
N GLY A 123 -18.99 -12.83 -6.67
CA GLY A 123 -19.76 -11.61 -6.44
C GLY A 123 -19.81 -10.70 -7.67
N LYS A 124 -20.86 -9.89 -7.75
CA LYS A 124 -21.05 -8.87 -8.80
C LYS A 124 -20.47 -7.54 -8.33
N ILE A 125 -19.44 -7.07 -8.99
CA ILE A 125 -18.68 -5.88 -8.64
C ILE A 125 -18.98 -4.65 -9.51
N GLY A 126 -19.98 -4.72 -10.40
CA GLY A 126 -20.29 -3.66 -11.35
C GLY A 126 -19.09 -3.31 -12.25
N SER A 127 -18.89 -2.03 -12.50
CA SER A 127 -17.74 -1.51 -13.24
C SER A 127 -16.50 -1.23 -12.37
N SER A 128 -16.48 -1.73 -11.13
CA SER A 128 -15.40 -1.48 -10.17
C SER A 128 -14.03 -1.99 -10.66
N ILE A 129 -12.97 -1.28 -10.26
CA ILE A 129 -11.60 -1.64 -10.61
C ILE A 129 -11.23 -3.01 -10.07
N HIS A 130 -10.68 -3.88 -10.92
CA HIS A 130 -10.24 -5.22 -10.51
C HIS A 130 -9.16 -5.75 -11.47
N GLU A 131 -8.53 -6.87 -11.12
CA GLU A 131 -7.53 -7.55 -11.95
C GLU A 131 -8.00 -8.98 -12.26
N ASP A 132 -8.60 -9.20 -13.46
CA ASP A 132 -9.13 -10.50 -13.90
C ASP A 132 -8.07 -11.61 -13.87
N SER A 133 -6.85 -11.29 -14.28
CA SER A 133 -5.73 -12.24 -14.28
C SER A 133 -5.31 -12.71 -12.89
N MET A 134 -5.81 -12.07 -11.82
CA MET A 134 -5.46 -12.35 -10.43
C MET A 134 -6.56 -13.05 -9.63
N THR A 135 -7.68 -13.37 -10.23
CA THR A 135 -8.82 -14.02 -9.54
C THR A 135 -8.45 -15.41 -8.98
N GLU A 136 -7.77 -16.23 -9.76
CA GLU A 136 -7.29 -17.54 -9.28
C GLU A 136 -6.27 -17.39 -8.13
N LYS A 137 -5.40 -16.39 -8.23
CA LYS A 137 -4.43 -16.09 -7.18
C LYS A 137 -5.09 -15.56 -5.92
N ALA A 138 -6.16 -14.77 -6.05
CA ALA A 138 -6.95 -14.31 -4.92
C ALA A 138 -7.59 -15.49 -4.17
N LEU A 139 -8.17 -16.47 -4.89
CA LEU A 139 -8.69 -17.70 -4.27
C LEU A 139 -7.60 -18.47 -3.54
N SER A 140 -6.44 -18.67 -4.17
CA SER A 140 -5.31 -19.38 -3.54
C SER A 140 -4.81 -18.70 -2.25
N ILE A 141 -4.91 -17.37 -2.16
CA ILE A 141 -4.58 -16.61 -0.95
C ILE A 141 -5.61 -16.88 0.16
N LEU A 142 -6.91 -16.92 -0.18
CA LEU A 142 -7.96 -17.23 0.79
C LEU A 142 -7.78 -18.65 1.36
N GLU A 143 -7.52 -19.63 0.50
CA GLU A 143 -7.22 -21.01 0.91
C GLU A 143 -5.97 -21.11 1.78
N LEU A 144 -4.91 -20.36 1.41
CA LEU A 144 -3.68 -20.31 2.21
C LEU A 144 -3.93 -19.70 3.59
N ALA A 145 -4.76 -18.67 3.67
CA ALA A 145 -5.13 -18.03 4.93
C ALA A 145 -5.86 -19.02 5.87
N GLU A 146 -6.81 -19.79 5.34
CA GLU A 146 -7.50 -20.85 6.10
C GLU A 146 -6.51 -21.90 6.61
N GLN A 147 -5.59 -22.36 5.78
CA GLN A 147 -4.55 -23.32 6.18
C GLN A 147 -3.63 -22.80 7.28
N LYS A 148 -3.41 -21.48 7.33
CA LYS A 148 -2.56 -20.80 8.32
C LYS A 148 -3.33 -20.31 9.54
N ASN A 149 -4.65 -20.54 9.62
CA ASN A 149 -5.55 -20.00 10.64
C ASN A 149 -5.56 -18.46 10.72
N THR A 150 -5.30 -17.79 9.61
CA THR A 150 -5.36 -16.33 9.48
C THR A 150 -6.70 -15.95 8.87
N LYS A 151 -7.43 -15.02 9.49
CA LYS A 151 -8.72 -14.57 8.96
C LYS A 151 -8.53 -13.42 7.98
N ILE A 152 -9.06 -13.56 6.79
CA ILE A 152 -9.14 -12.46 5.82
C ILE A 152 -10.53 -11.83 5.91
N HIS A 153 -10.58 -10.55 6.22
CA HIS A 153 -11.79 -9.74 6.28
C HIS A 153 -11.90 -8.91 5.00
N LEU A 154 -12.95 -9.16 4.24
CA LEU A 154 -13.33 -8.37 3.08
C LEU A 154 -14.44 -7.37 3.49
N PRO A 155 -14.57 -6.23 2.80
CA PRO A 155 -15.68 -5.31 3.03
C PRO A 155 -17.02 -5.99 2.83
N VAL A 156 -18.04 -5.53 3.54
CA VAL A 156 -19.43 -6.04 3.39
C VAL A 156 -20.28 -5.12 2.54
N ASP A 157 -19.93 -3.85 2.48
CA ASP A 157 -20.59 -2.83 1.68
C ASP A 157 -19.58 -1.81 1.12
N VAL A 158 -20.05 -1.01 0.19
CA VAL A 158 -19.23 -0.05 -0.54
C VAL A 158 -20.06 1.13 -1.01
N VAL A 159 -19.47 2.32 -0.97
CA VAL A 159 -20.02 3.52 -1.58
C VAL A 159 -19.69 3.50 -3.07
N CYS A 160 -20.72 3.52 -3.90
CA CYS A 160 -20.60 3.49 -5.35
C CYS A 160 -21.19 4.75 -5.98
N ALA A 161 -20.68 5.12 -7.14
CA ALA A 161 -21.26 6.14 -7.99
C ALA A 161 -21.26 5.68 -9.46
N LYS A 162 -22.04 6.36 -10.30
CA LYS A 162 -22.04 6.11 -11.76
C LYS A 162 -20.85 6.77 -12.46
N GLU A 163 -20.28 7.79 -11.86
CA GLU A 163 -19.17 8.57 -12.41
C GLU A 163 -18.16 8.89 -11.30
N PHE A 164 -16.88 8.76 -11.61
CA PHE A 164 -15.80 9.22 -10.75
C PHE A 164 -15.64 10.75 -10.85
N LYS A 165 -16.52 11.48 -10.16
CA LYS A 165 -16.61 12.94 -10.22
C LYS A 165 -16.99 13.52 -8.87
N GLU A 166 -16.40 14.66 -8.53
CA GLU A 166 -16.79 15.41 -7.34
C GLU A 166 -18.28 15.81 -7.39
N GLY A 167 -19.02 15.51 -6.32
CA GLY A 167 -20.46 15.77 -6.24
C GLY A 167 -21.35 14.77 -6.98
N ALA A 168 -20.80 13.66 -7.48
CA ALA A 168 -21.61 12.58 -8.07
C ALA A 168 -22.55 11.98 -7.02
N GLU A 169 -23.77 11.64 -7.46
CA GLU A 169 -24.74 10.93 -6.61
C GLU A 169 -24.18 9.56 -6.25
N SER A 170 -24.00 9.31 -4.97
CA SER A 170 -23.49 8.05 -4.44
C SER A 170 -24.58 7.19 -3.83
N LYS A 171 -24.42 5.87 -3.92
CA LYS A 171 -25.26 4.86 -3.27
C LYS A 171 -24.41 3.82 -2.59
N ILE A 172 -24.93 3.26 -1.50
CA ILE A 172 -24.29 2.13 -0.83
C ILE A 172 -24.88 0.84 -1.38
N PHE A 173 -23.99 -0.08 -1.77
CA PHE A 173 -24.32 -1.43 -2.20
C PHE A 173 -23.66 -2.45 -1.29
N ALA A 174 -24.28 -3.63 -1.15
CA ALA A 174 -23.54 -4.79 -0.68
C ALA A 174 -22.42 -5.07 -1.70
N ILE A 175 -21.23 -5.38 -1.22
CA ILE A 175 -20.02 -5.42 -2.08
C ILE A 175 -20.07 -6.52 -3.15
N ASP A 176 -20.88 -7.54 -2.94
CA ASP A 176 -21.08 -8.69 -3.83
C ASP A 176 -22.23 -8.54 -4.84
N SER A 177 -22.96 -7.42 -4.79
CA SER A 177 -24.16 -7.18 -5.60
C SER A 177 -24.25 -5.75 -6.16
N ILE A 178 -23.12 -5.21 -6.61
CA ILE A 178 -23.05 -3.90 -7.26
C ILE A 178 -23.65 -3.98 -8.67
N SER A 179 -24.53 -3.02 -8.99
CA SER A 179 -25.13 -2.91 -10.33
C SER A 179 -24.08 -2.51 -11.37
N ASP A 180 -24.21 -3.01 -12.59
CA ASP A 180 -23.25 -2.83 -13.70
C ASP A 180 -22.99 -1.36 -14.06
N GLU A 181 -23.96 -0.46 -13.75
CA GLU A 181 -23.83 0.98 -14.00
C GLU A 181 -23.02 1.73 -12.92
N TYR A 182 -22.63 1.06 -11.85
CA TYR A 182 -21.96 1.66 -10.70
C TYR A 182 -20.55 1.11 -10.54
N GLU A 183 -19.65 1.98 -10.10
CA GLU A 183 -18.31 1.57 -9.67
C GLU A 183 -18.13 1.86 -8.18
N GLY A 184 -17.48 0.94 -7.48
CA GLY A 184 -17.13 1.10 -6.09
C GLY A 184 -15.97 2.09 -5.94
N LEU A 185 -16.19 3.13 -5.13
CA LEU A 185 -15.23 4.22 -4.93
C LEU A 185 -14.54 4.14 -3.58
N ASP A 186 -15.30 3.81 -2.53
CA ASP A 186 -14.78 3.73 -1.17
C ASP A 186 -15.61 2.79 -0.31
N LEU A 187 -15.07 2.37 0.82
CA LEU A 187 -15.81 1.61 1.82
C LEU A 187 -16.87 2.51 2.47
N SER A 188 -18.03 1.95 2.79
CA SER A 188 -19.04 2.70 3.51
C SER A 188 -18.54 3.10 4.89
N LEU A 189 -18.58 4.40 5.19
CA LEU A 189 -18.20 4.94 6.49
C LEU A 189 -19.25 4.70 7.58
N ILE A 190 -20.41 4.12 7.23
CA ILE A 190 -21.51 3.88 8.19
C ILE A 190 -21.08 2.94 9.32
N HIS A 191 -20.09 2.09 9.07
CA HIS A 191 -19.57 1.10 10.03
C HIS A 191 -18.18 1.45 10.58
N ILE A 192 -17.58 2.57 10.17
CA ILE A 192 -16.34 3.08 10.77
C ILE A 192 -16.77 4.04 11.89
N SER A 193 -16.69 3.56 13.14
CA SER A 193 -16.74 4.47 14.28
C SER A 193 -15.59 5.46 14.14
N GLU A 194 -15.88 6.76 13.99
CA GLU A 194 -14.86 7.80 14.02
C GLU A 194 -14.01 7.60 15.28
N PRO A 195 -12.67 7.62 15.16
CA PRO A 195 -11.84 7.69 16.35
C PRO A 195 -12.24 8.99 17.05
N THR A 196 -12.87 8.87 18.20
CA THR A 196 -13.15 10.00 19.07
C THR A 196 -11.84 10.72 19.33
N ARG A 197 -11.66 11.91 18.74
CA ARG A 197 -10.54 12.78 19.13
C ARG A 197 -10.66 13.00 20.63
N PRO A 198 -9.60 12.78 21.40
CA PRO A 198 -9.62 13.22 22.78
C PRO A 198 -9.95 14.72 22.77
N ASN A 199 -10.99 15.12 23.47
CA ASN A 199 -11.26 16.53 23.69
C ASN A 199 -10.03 17.12 24.40
N GLU A 200 -9.43 18.12 23.78
CA GLU A 200 -8.44 18.97 24.43
C GLU A 200 -9.08 19.75 25.60
#